data_ad00e5b88cc4a4457bf0c18e4c331c1f
#
_entry.id   ad00e5b88cc4a4457bf0c18e4c331c1f
#
_cell.length_a   1.000
_cell.length_b   1.000
_cell.length_c   1.000
_cell.angle_alpha   90.00
_cell.angle_beta   90.00
_cell.angle_gamma   90.00
#
_symmetry.space_group_name_H-M   'P 1'
#
loop_
_entity.id
_entity.type
_entity.pdbx_description
1 polymer ?
#
loop_
_entity_poly.entity_id
_entity_poly.type
_entity_poly.pdbx_seq_one_letter_code
_entity_poly.pdbx_strand_id
1 'polypeptide(L)'
;IKFKPEILHKFDPATNELTFPCPRTWEFASKVISGAKSIDHINKIRLAGTVGEGAAVELATFAEIYQSLPTIEQILSDPKTGWKVPKEPSEKYAVTTLLAHNCNINTIDKIIVANKRLSTEFQVITLRDIYKRNPELKDHPAIKEWKAEYASELFDT
;
A
#
# COMPACT_ATOMS: atom_id res chain seq x y z
N ILE A 1 -6.80 2.57 -4.06
CA ILE A 1 -8.14 2.79 -3.46
C ILE A 1 -8.19 2.25 -2.02
N LYS A 2 -7.59 1.08 -1.70
CA LYS A 2 -7.50 0.61 -0.29
C LYS A 2 -6.82 1.60 0.64
N PHE A 3 -5.88 2.38 0.12
CA PHE A 3 -5.13 3.41 0.85
C PHE A 3 -6.00 4.64 1.18
N LYS A 4 -6.93 5.02 0.31
CA LYS A 4 -7.78 6.19 0.44
C LYS A 4 -9.22 5.84 0.01
N PRO A 5 -10.00 5.17 0.88
CA PRO A 5 -11.33 4.67 0.53
C PRO A 5 -12.31 5.77 0.11
N GLU A 6 -12.12 6.99 0.63
CA GLU A 6 -12.96 8.15 0.34
C GLU A 6 -12.93 8.59 -1.13
N ILE A 7 -11.85 8.28 -1.87
CA ILE A 7 -11.78 8.57 -3.30
C ILE A 7 -12.46 7.50 -4.18
N LEU A 8 -12.93 6.40 -3.59
CA LEU A 8 -13.62 5.37 -4.35
C LEU A 8 -14.95 5.86 -4.92
N HIS A 9 -15.68 6.67 -4.15
CA HIS A 9 -16.93 7.27 -4.56
C HIS A 9 -17.06 8.67 -3.95
N LYS A 10 -17.01 9.69 -4.81
CA LYS A 10 -17.18 11.08 -4.40
C LYS A 10 -18.03 11.77 -5.44
N PHE A 11 -19.32 11.88 -5.15
CA PHE A 11 -20.29 12.60 -5.97
C PHE A 11 -20.76 13.84 -5.23
N ASP A 12 -20.64 14.99 -5.87
CA ASP A 12 -21.17 16.27 -5.36
C ASP A 12 -22.14 16.85 -6.38
N PRO A 13 -23.46 16.85 -6.08
CA PRO A 13 -24.47 17.37 -6.99
C PRO A 13 -24.40 18.90 -7.18
N ALA A 14 -23.65 19.60 -6.34
CA ALA A 14 -23.47 21.05 -6.45
C ALA A 14 -22.36 21.44 -7.44
N THR A 15 -21.56 20.52 -7.88
CA THR A 15 -20.49 20.74 -8.88
C THR A 15 -20.97 20.36 -10.27
N ASN A 16 -20.62 21.19 -11.28
CA ASN A 16 -20.88 20.89 -12.69
C ASN A 16 -19.80 19.95 -13.30
N GLU A 17 -19.20 19.09 -12.51
CA GLU A 17 -18.21 18.16 -13.02
C GLU A 17 -18.88 17.09 -13.90
N LEU A 18 -18.35 16.92 -15.12
CA LEU A 18 -18.85 15.92 -16.08
C LEU A 18 -18.49 14.48 -15.69
N THR A 19 -17.46 14.33 -14.84
CA THR A 19 -16.97 13.04 -14.37
C THR A 19 -16.66 13.11 -12.88
N PHE A 20 -16.91 12.01 -12.19
CA PHE A 20 -16.62 11.89 -10.74
C PHE A 20 -16.12 10.49 -10.41
N PRO A 21 -15.37 10.34 -9.31
CA PRO A 21 -14.88 9.03 -8.88
C PRO A 21 -16.04 8.13 -8.45
N CYS A 22 -16.12 6.96 -9.05
CA CYS A 22 -16.97 5.85 -8.62
C CYS A 22 -16.32 4.52 -9.03
N PRO A 23 -16.76 3.36 -8.53
CA PRO A 23 -16.18 2.08 -8.87
C PRO A 23 -16.04 1.84 -10.38
N ARG A 24 -17.04 2.25 -11.15
CA ARG A 24 -17.06 2.10 -12.60
C ARG A 24 -16.03 2.99 -13.30
N THR A 25 -15.94 4.27 -12.90
CA THR A 25 -14.96 5.19 -13.50
C THR A 25 -13.52 4.82 -13.10
N TRP A 26 -13.32 4.25 -11.92
CA TRP A 26 -12.02 3.69 -11.53
C TRP A 26 -11.63 2.44 -12.35
N GLU A 27 -12.60 1.62 -12.73
CA GLU A 27 -12.35 0.50 -13.65
C GLU A 27 -11.89 1.02 -15.02
N PHE A 28 -12.55 2.06 -15.55
CA PHE A 28 -12.11 2.70 -16.80
C PHE A 28 -10.73 3.34 -16.66
N ALA A 29 -10.49 4.08 -15.57
CA ALA A 29 -9.19 4.67 -15.29
C ALA A 29 -8.07 3.62 -15.28
N SER A 30 -8.29 2.45 -14.66
CA SER A 30 -7.31 1.36 -14.64
C SER A 30 -6.99 0.84 -16.04
N LYS A 31 -7.98 0.77 -16.93
CA LYS A 31 -7.77 0.36 -18.34
C LYS A 31 -7.01 1.43 -19.12
N VAL A 32 -7.31 2.71 -18.86
CA VAL A 32 -6.66 3.87 -19.52
C VAL A 32 -5.17 3.93 -19.23
N ILE A 33 -4.77 3.63 -17.99
CA ILE A 33 -3.36 3.66 -17.56
C ILE A 33 -2.69 2.28 -17.62
N SER A 34 -3.39 1.26 -18.10
CA SER A 34 -2.83 -0.09 -18.20
C SER A 34 -1.60 -0.07 -19.14
N GLY A 35 -0.47 -0.56 -18.64
CA GLY A 35 0.80 -0.56 -19.37
C GLY A 35 1.58 0.76 -19.31
N ALA A 36 1.05 1.81 -18.70
CA ALA A 36 1.80 3.04 -18.49
C ALA A 36 2.91 2.83 -17.44
N LYS A 37 4.13 3.27 -17.76
CA LYS A 37 5.26 3.20 -16.82
C LYS A 37 5.20 4.27 -15.73
N SER A 38 4.51 5.38 -16.00
CA SER A 38 4.32 6.49 -15.06
C SER A 38 3.01 7.22 -15.37
N ILE A 39 2.53 7.99 -14.40
CA ILE A 39 1.40 8.90 -14.61
C ILE A 39 1.97 10.27 -15.01
N ASP A 40 2.38 10.37 -16.26
CA ASP A 40 2.83 11.63 -16.88
C ASP A 40 1.66 12.61 -17.09
N HIS A 41 1.96 13.79 -17.65
CA HIS A 41 0.97 14.82 -17.91
C HIS A 41 -0.18 14.33 -18.78
N ILE A 42 0.10 13.53 -19.83
CA ILE A 42 -0.91 13.00 -20.75
C ILE A 42 -1.83 12.02 -20.00
N ASN A 43 -1.23 11.12 -19.22
CA ASN A 43 -2.00 10.16 -18.42
C ASN A 43 -2.82 10.85 -17.31
N LYS A 44 -2.32 11.96 -16.73
CA LYS A 44 -3.12 12.80 -15.80
C LYS A 44 -4.37 13.37 -16.48
N ILE A 45 -4.26 13.90 -17.69
CA ILE A 45 -5.40 14.41 -18.46
C ILE A 45 -6.40 13.29 -18.77
N ARG A 46 -5.94 12.12 -19.19
CA ARG A 46 -6.81 10.97 -19.45
C ARG A 46 -7.54 10.50 -18.20
N LEU A 47 -6.85 10.44 -17.06
CA LEU A 47 -7.44 10.11 -15.77
C LEU A 47 -8.47 11.16 -15.35
N ALA A 48 -8.18 12.46 -15.50
CA ALA A 48 -9.12 13.53 -15.20
C ALA A 48 -10.42 13.39 -15.99
N GLY A 49 -10.33 12.99 -17.27
CA GLY A 49 -11.50 12.70 -18.11
C GLY A 49 -12.32 11.48 -17.66
N THR A 50 -11.79 10.62 -16.80
CA THR A 50 -12.50 9.42 -16.31
C THR A 50 -13.00 9.56 -14.88
N VAL A 51 -12.15 10.01 -13.96
CA VAL A 51 -12.44 10.05 -12.51
C VAL A 51 -12.58 11.47 -11.95
N GLY A 52 -12.47 12.50 -12.79
CA GLY A 52 -12.42 13.89 -12.37
C GLY A 52 -11.01 14.35 -11.99
N GLU A 53 -10.79 15.66 -12.07
CA GLU A 53 -9.46 16.27 -11.91
C GLU A 53 -8.86 16.03 -10.52
N GLY A 54 -9.65 16.23 -9.47
CA GLY A 54 -9.20 16.05 -8.09
C GLY A 54 -8.71 14.63 -7.82
N ALA A 55 -9.47 13.61 -8.23
CA ALA A 55 -9.08 12.21 -8.05
C ALA A 55 -7.89 11.80 -8.93
N ALA A 56 -7.77 12.38 -10.12
CA ALA A 56 -6.64 12.14 -11.01
C ALA A 56 -5.32 12.71 -10.43
N VAL A 57 -5.37 13.91 -9.85
CA VAL A 57 -4.21 14.51 -9.16
C VAL A 57 -3.81 13.68 -7.94
N GLU A 58 -4.76 13.27 -7.11
CA GLU A 58 -4.48 12.44 -5.95
C GLU A 58 -3.83 11.09 -6.33
N LEU A 59 -4.34 10.43 -7.38
CA LEU A 59 -3.75 9.19 -7.88
C LEU A 59 -2.34 9.41 -8.43
N ALA A 60 -2.10 10.52 -9.15
CA ALA A 60 -0.79 10.84 -9.70
C ALA A 60 0.24 11.08 -8.57
N THR A 61 -0.12 11.86 -7.56
CA THR A 61 0.74 12.09 -6.38
C THR A 61 1.04 10.79 -5.65
N PHE A 62 0.04 9.93 -5.46
CA PHE A 62 0.26 8.61 -4.88
C PHE A 62 1.21 7.75 -5.71
N ALA A 63 1.09 7.78 -7.04
CA ALA A 63 1.97 7.02 -7.93
C ALA A 63 3.43 7.52 -7.88
N GLU A 64 3.64 8.84 -7.77
CA GLU A 64 4.97 9.42 -7.58
C GLU A 64 5.61 8.96 -6.26
N ILE A 65 4.84 9.00 -5.17
CA ILE A 65 5.26 8.49 -3.87
C ILE A 65 5.59 6.99 -3.97
N TYR A 66 4.73 6.21 -4.62
CA TYR A 66 4.94 4.77 -4.77
C TYR A 66 6.21 4.43 -5.55
N GLN A 67 6.57 5.22 -6.56
CA GLN A 67 7.81 5.04 -7.32
C GLN A 67 9.07 5.34 -6.52
N SER A 68 8.98 6.15 -5.46
CA SER A 68 10.11 6.46 -4.57
C SER A 68 10.34 5.40 -3.50
N LEU A 69 9.42 4.44 -3.36
CA LEU A 69 9.51 3.40 -2.35
C LEU A 69 10.55 2.33 -2.71
N PRO A 70 11.13 1.66 -1.71
CA PRO A 70 12.04 0.54 -1.96
C PRO A 70 11.29 -0.60 -2.65
N THR A 71 11.96 -1.26 -3.60
CA THR A 71 11.40 -2.46 -4.24
C THR A 71 11.46 -3.64 -3.28
N ILE A 72 10.62 -4.66 -3.52
CA ILE A 72 10.61 -5.86 -2.67
C ILE A 72 11.96 -6.61 -2.75
N GLU A 73 12.61 -6.60 -3.90
CA GLU A 73 13.92 -7.22 -4.10
C GLU A 73 14.99 -6.54 -3.24
N GLN A 74 14.98 -5.20 -3.16
CA GLN A 74 15.88 -4.44 -2.28
C GLN A 74 15.64 -4.81 -0.81
N ILE A 75 14.39 -4.88 -0.38
CA ILE A 75 14.02 -5.25 0.99
C ILE A 75 14.46 -6.68 1.30
N LEU A 76 14.20 -7.64 0.41
CA LEU A 76 14.52 -9.05 0.63
C LEU A 76 16.02 -9.35 0.50
N SER A 77 16.80 -8.53 -0.22
CA SER A 77 18.25 -8.70 -0.30
C SER A 77 18.93 -8.40 1.03
N ASP A 78 18.55 -7.32 1.69
CA ASP A 78 18.98 -6.96 3.03
C ASP A 78 17.84 -6.32 3.83
N PRO A 79 17.05 -7.14 4.54
CA PRO A 79 15.88 -6.66 5.27
C PRO A 79 16.22 -5.79 6.48
N LYS A 80 17.47 -5.86 6.99
CA LYS A 80 17.89 -5.11 8.17
C LYS A 80 18.38 -3.69 7.84
N THR A 81 19.16 -3.53 6.76
CA THR A 81 19.84 -2.24 6.46
C THR A 81 19.73 -1.81 5.02
N GLY A 82 19.43 -2.72 4.08
CA GLY A 82 19.49 -2.48 2.63
C GLY A 82 18.40 -1.58 2.05
N TRP A 83 17.49 -1.05 2.86
CA TRP A 83 16.43 -0.16 2.40
C TRP A 83 16.15 0.97 3.40
N LYS A 84 15.65 2.09 2.90
CA LYS A 84 15.30 3.24 3.73
C LYS A 84 13.85 3.13 4.19
N VAL A 85 13.63 3.16 5.50
CA VAL A 85 12.29 3.21 6.08
C VAL A 85 11.67 4.58 5.77
N PRO A 86 10.48 4.63 5.15
CA PRO A 86 9.80 5.86 4.87
C PRO A 86 9.44 6.64 6.14
N LYS A 87 9.34 7.96 6.02
CA LYS A 87 8.95 8.83 7.13
C LYS A 87 7.44 9.06 7.15
N GLU A 88 6.85 9.28 5.99
CA GLU A 88 5.44 9.62 5.84
C GLU A 88 4.53 8.41 6.10
N PRO A 89 3.41 8.57 6.81
CA PRO A 89 2.46 7.50 7.09
C PRO A 89 1.93 6.81 5.82
N SER A 90 1.69 7.59 4.76
CA SER A 90 1.24 7.09 3.46
C SER A 90 2.24 6.13 2.82
N GLU A 91 3.51 6.49 2.86
CA GLU A 91 4.61 5.66 2.34
C GLU A 91 4.78 4.38 3.18
N LYS A 92 4.70 4.50 4.52
CA LYS A 92 4.75 3.35 5.42
C LYS A 92 3.61 2.37 5.11
N TYR A 93 2.39 2.88 4.90
CA TYR A 93 1.25 2.04 4.53
C TYR A 93 1.47 1.31 3.18
N ALA A 94 2.05 2.00 2.20
CA ALA A 94 2.40 1.36 0.92
C ALA A 94 3.43 0.25 1.09
N VAL A 95 4.46 0.46 1.95
CA VAL A 95 5.44 -0.59 2.30
C VAL A 95 4.77 -1.77 3.02
N THR A 96 3.86 -1.54 3.98
CA THR A 96 3.13 -2.64 4.64
C THR A 96 2.37 -3.49 3.63
N THR A 97 1.72 -2.84 2.66
CA THR A 97 0.99 -3.53 1.59
C THR A 97 1.94 -4.32 0.68
N LEU A 98 3.10 -3.73 0.33
CA LEU A 98 4.15 -4.38 -0.45
C LEU A 98 4.68 -5.63 0.25
N LEU A 99 5.01 -5.54 1.54
CA LEU A 99 5.49 -6.65 2.36
C LEU A 99 4.43 -7.77 2.44
N ALA A 100 3.18 -7.42 2.76
CA ALA A 100 2.11 -8.39 2.89
C ALA A 100 1.78 -9.10 1.56
N HIS A 101 1.86 -8.38 0.43
CA HIS A 101 1.60 -8.96 -0.89
C HIS A 101 2.66 -9.98 -1.32
N ASN A 102 3.91 -9.76 -0.92
CA ASN A 102 5.04 -10.61 -1.30
C ASN A 102 5.42 -11.64 -0.21
N CYS A 103 4.61 -11.74 0.85
CA CYS A 103 4.83 -12.68 1.92
C CYS A 103 4.34 -14.08 1.52
N ASN A 104 5.23 -15.05 1.60
CA ASN A 104 4.98 -16.48 1.40
C ASN A 104 5.94 -17.28 2.27
N ILE A 105 5.84 -18.61 2.24
CA ILE A 105 6.65 -19.50 3.09
C ILE A 105 8.17 -19.31 2.91
N ASN A 106 8.63 -18.88 1.74
CA ASN A 106 10.05 -18.68 1.45
C ASN A 106 10.56 -17.28 1.83
N THR A 107 9.68 -16.31 2.00
CA THR A 107 10.04 -14.90 2.22
C THR A 107 9.68 -14.41 3.62
N ILE A 108 8.84 -15.14 4.35
CA ILE A 108 8.27 -14.70 5.63
C ILE A 108 9.31 -14.28 6.66
N ASP A 109 10.40 -15.04 6.82
CA ASP A 109 11.44 -14.70 7.78
C ASP A 109 12.06 -13.33 7.50
N LYS A 110 12.40 -13.07 6.23
CA LYS A 110 12.95 -11.79 5.78
C LYS A 110 11.95 -10.66 5.91
N ILE A 111 10.68 -10.93 5.61
CA ILE A 111 9.60 -9.95 5.70
C ILE A 111 9.34 -9.57 7.16
N ILE A 112 9.35 -10.50 8.09
CA ILE A 112 9.21 -10.18 9.52
C ILE A 112 10.38 -9.33 10.01
N VAL A 113 11.61 -9.63 9.59
CA VAL A 113 12.78 -8.80 9.91
C VAL A 113 12.64 -7.38 9.35
N ALA A 114 12.20 -7.23 8.11
CA ALA A 114 11.95 -5.92 7.51
C ALA A 114 10.79 -5.18 8.21
N ASN A 115 9.72 -5.90 8.56
CA ASN A 115 8.56 -5.37 9.25
C ASN A 115 8.91 -4.79 10.62
N LYS A 116 9.83 -5.40 11.38
CA LYS A 116 10.32 -4.90 12.67
C LYS A 116 10.97 -3.50 12.60
N ARG A 117 11.31 -3.01 11.42
CA ARG A 117 11.82 -1.64 11.21
C ARG A 117 10.73 -0.57 11.13
N LEU A 118 9.49 -0.96 10.95
CA LEU A 118 8.33 -0.06 10.99
C LEU A 118 7.90 0.17 12.43
N SER A 119 7.12 1.23 12.69
CA SER A 119 6.48 1.40 14.01
C SER A 119 5.44 0.29 14.25
N THR A 120 5.20 -0.02 15.53
CA THR A 120 4.35 -1.14 15.97
C THR A 120 2.99 -1.17 15.29
N GLU A 121 2.35 -0.01 15.10
CA GLU A 121 1.07 0.13 14.40
C GLU A 121 1.12 -0.45 12.98
N PHE A 122 2.16 -0.08 12.20
CA PHE A 122 2.34 -0.57 10.83
C PHE A 122 2.76 -2.04 10.80
N GLN A 123 3.50 -2.50 11.80
CA GLN A 123 3.82 -3.92 11.95
C GLN A 123 2.55 -4.77 12.09
N VAL A 124 1.62 -4.34 12.94
CA VAL A 124 0.33 -5.01 13.16
C VAL A 124 -0.51 -5.01 11.87
N ILE A 125 -0.55 -3.87 11.15
CA ILE A 125 -1.26 -3.77 9.86
C ILE A 125 -0.69 -4.79 8.86
N THR A 126 0.64 -4.87 8.74
CA THR A 126 1.31 -5.84 7.85
C THR A 126 0.89 -7.27 8.18
N LEU A 127 0.95 -7.66 9.45
CA LEU A 127 0.59 -9.01 9.88
C LEU A 127 -0.88 -9.33 9.64
N ARG A 128 -1.77 -8.38 9.91
CA ARG A 128 -3.20 -8.55 9.63
C ARG A 128 -3.46 -8.79 8.15
N ASP A 129 -2.75 -8.08 7.27
CA ASP A 129 -2.89 -8.26 5.82
C ASP A 129 -2.24 -9.56 5.34
N ILE A 130 -1.12 -10.01 5.94
CA ILE A 130 -0.53 -11.33 5.71
C ILE A 130 -1.54 -12.43 6.07
N TYR A 131 -2.17 -12.36 7.24
CA TYR A 131 -3.16 -13.36 7.66
C TYR A 131 -4.37 -13.45 6.75
N LYS A 132 -4.82 -12.32 6.21
CA LYS A 132 -5.93 -12.31 5.25
C LYS A 132 -5.59 -12.95 3.91
N ARG A 133 -4.32 -12.84 3.50
CA ARG A 133 -3.85 -13.36 2.21
C ARG A 133 -3.39 -14.80 2.28
N ASN A 134 -2.66 -15.12 3.35
CA ASN A 134 -2.00 -16.42 3.57
C ASN A 134 -2.29 -16.91 5.00
N PRO A 135 -3.53 -17.41 5.26
CA PRO A 135 -3.92 -17.86 6.60
C PRO A 135 -3.05 -18.97 7.17
N GLU A 136 -2.42 -19.77 6.28
CA GLU A 136 -1.51 -20.87 6.63
C GLU A 136 -0.23 -20.40 7.31
N LEU A 137 0.18 -19.14 7.12
CA LEU A 137 1.38 -18.58 7.74
C LEU A 137 1.15 -18.13 9.19
N LYS A 138 -0.08 -18.15 9.70
CA LYS A 138 -0.44 -17.65 11.03
C LYS A 138 0.36 -18.30 12.16
N ASP A 139 0.71 -19.56 12.00
CA ASP A 139 1.43 -20.36 12.99
C ASP A 139 2.92 -20.50 12.70
N HIS A 140 3.44 -19.74 11.71
CA HIS A 140 4.85 -19.75 11.37
C HIS A 140 5.71 -19.27 12.56
N PRO A 141 6.89 -19.88 12.81
CA PRO A 141 7.77 -19.55 13.95
C PRO A 141 8.11 -18.06 14.04
N ALA A 142 8.47 -17.41 12.92
CA ALA A 142 8.81 -15.99 12.88
C ALA A 142 7.65 -15.08 13.34
N ILE A 143 6.41 -15.46 13.06
CA ILE A 143 5.23 -14.72 13.52
C ILE A 143 4.97 -14.97 15.01
N LYS A 144 5.17 -16.20 15.49
CA LYS A 144 5.03 -16.52 16.93
C LYS A 144 6.08 -15.78 17.75
N GLU A 145 7.31 -15.70 17.26
CA GLU A 145 8.39 -14.93 17.88
C GLU A 145 8.03 -13.42 17.94
N TRP A 146 7.57 -12.85 16.83
CA TRP A 146 7.12 -11.47 16.80
C TRP A 146 5.99 -11.20 17.82
N LYS A 147 5.00 -12.09 17.88
CA LYS A 147 3.89 -11.97 18.85
C LYS A 147 4.39 -12.00 20.30
N ALA A 148 5.34 -12.88 20.62
CA ALA A 148 5.90 -12.97 21.97
C ALA A 148 6.68 -11.71 22.35
N GLU A 149 7.39 -11.10 21.41
CA GLU A 149 8.16 -9.87 21.63
C GLU A 149 7.27 -8.64 21.85
N TYR A 150 6.15 -8.54 21.12
CA TYR A 150 5.26 -7.37 21.17
C TYR A 150 3.97 -7.60 21.96
N ALA A 151 3.81 -8.76 22.59
CA ALA A 151 2.62 -9.07 23.38
C ALA A 151 2.41 -8.07 24.52
N SER A 152 3.47 -7.65 25.21
CA SER A 152 3.42 -6.65 26.28
C SER A 152 2.98 -5.28 25.76
N GLU A 153 3.48 -4.84 24.62
CA GLU A 153 3.12 -3.53 24.03
C GLU A 153 1.66 -3.48 23.51
N LEU A 154 1.07 -4.64 23.16
CA LEU A 154 -0.29 -4.73 22.65
C LEU A 154 -1.36 -4.84 23.75
N PHE A 155 -0.97 -5.26 24.96
CA PHE A 155 -1.90 -5.53 26.07
C PHE A 155 -1.70 -4.63 27.30
N ASP A 156 -0.67 -3.78 27.30
CA ASP A 156 -0.38 -2.83 28.39
C ASP A 156 -1.03 -1.44 28.17
N THR A 157 -2.18 -1.36 27.47
CA THR A 157 -2.98 -0.13 27.29
C THR A 157 -4.31 -0.23 27.99
#